data_6274f329bd4b0d295f20f033ce0ce41a
#
_entry.id   6274f329bd4b0d295f20f033ce0ce41a
#
_cell.length_a   1.000
_cell.length_b   1.000
_cell.length_c   1.000
_cell.angle_alpha   90.00
_cell.angle_beta   90.00
_cell.angle_gamma   90.00
#
_symmetry.space_group_name_H-M   'P 1'
#
loop_
_entity.id
_entity.type
_entity.pdbx_description
1 polymer ?
#
loop_
_entity_poly.entity_id
_entity_poly.type
_entity_poly.pdbx_seq_one_letter_code
_entity_poly.pdbx_strand_id
1 'polypeptide(L)'
;MKILSGVFLVMAFCFVARAADGFVSLMPKKDISEHWTVEGKTPSEAWTYQDGVISTTGQPNGFLRSKKTYKNFILRAEWRFQEGWEAKKGGDDWPNAGFFIHAGKVENGWPISLEVQGYFGEAGSVFGVRGGKITGAKRGPFVKDRPPFGSWDRYEIESKDGNITVTLNGIVVNQGTGAFPPEGNVCLQSEGWPVHYRNVEIKELD
;
A
#
# COMPACT_ATOMS: atom_id res chain seq x y z
N MET A 1 -2.71 -25.48 58.65
CA MET A 1 -2.25 -24.45 57.74
C MET A 1 -1.90 -25.15 56.41
N LYS A 2 -2.84 -25.18 55.45
CA LYS A 2 -2.68 -25.86 54.13
C LYS A 2 -2.27 -24.82 53.12
N ILE A 3 -1.08 -24.98 52.55
CA ILE A 3 -0.56 -24.13 51.49
C ILE A 3 -1.10 -24.71 50.16
N LEU A 4 -1.96 -23.96 49.47
CA LEU A 4 -2.36 -24.28 48.11
C LEU A 4 -1.29 -23.73 47.15
N SER A 5 -0.58 -24.65 46.52
CA SER A 5 0.29 -24.30 45.38
C SER A 5 -0.56 -24.15 44.10
N GLY A 6 -0.72 -22.93 43.67
CA GLY A 6 -1.35 -22.64 42.36
C GLY A 6 -0.36 -22.93 41.24
N VAL A 7 -0.71 -23.87 40.36
CA VAL A 7 0.02 -24.13 39.12
C VAL A 7 -0.47 -23.11 38.06
N PHE A 8 0.39 -22.13 37.69
CA PHE A 8 0.16 -21.25 36.55
C PHE A 8 0.48 -22.02 35.26
N LEU A 9 -0.56 -22.37 34.53
CA LEU A 9 -0.42 -22.93 33.19
C LEU A 9 -0.14 -21.77 32.22
N VAL A 10 1.11 -21.58 31.83
CA VAL A 10 1.49 -20.64 30.76
C VAL A 10 1.10 -21.29 29.42
N MET A 11 -0.01 -20.87 28.85
CA MET A 11 -0.34 -21.20 27.46
C MET A 11 0.62 -20.46 26.53
N ALA A 12 1.63 -21.15 26.03
CA ALA A 12 2.45 -20.70 24.93
C ALA A 12 1.58 -20.71 23.65
N PHE A 13 1.15 -19.54 23.22
CA PHE A 13 0.60 -19.39 21.87
C PHE A 13 1.72 -19.63 20.86
N CYS A 14 1.80 -20.84 20.35
CA CYS A 14 2.58 -21.14 19.15
C CYS A 14 1.93 -20.39 17.98
N PHE A 15 2.51 -19.26 17.59
CA PHE A 15 2.26 -18.68 16.29
C PHE A 15 2.81 -19.66 15.23
N VAL A 16 1.97 -20.54 14.73
CA VAL A 16 2.25 -21.28 13.52
C VAL A 16 2.28 -20.21 12.41
N ALA A 17 3.47 -19.87 11.96
CA ALA A 17 3.64 -19.13 10.72
C ALA A 17 3.01 -19.99 9.62
N ARG A 18 1.78 -19.66 9.23
CA ARG A 18 1.10 -20.28 8.10
C ARG A 18 1.97 -19.94 6.88
N ALA A 19 2.53 -20.96 6.25
CA ALA A 19 3.23 -20.80 4.99
C ALA A 19 2.26 -20.05 4.06
N ALA A 20 2.65 -18.86 3.68
CA ALA A 20 1.80 -17.98 2.89
C ALA A 20 1.47 -18.66 1.58
N ASP A 21 0.23 -18.63 1.14
CA ASP A 21 -0.33 -19.22 -0.09
C ASP A 21 0.36 -18.66 -1.36
N GLY A 22 1.69 -18.80 -1.48
CA GLY A 22 2.53 -18.27 -2.55
C GLY A 22 2.84 -16.77 -2.49
N PHE A 23 2.51 -16.08 -1.39
CA PHE A 23 2.91 -14.68 -1.19
C PHE A 23 4.37 -14.56 -0.74
N VAL A 24 5.06 -13.58 -1.31
CA VAL A 24 6.41 -13.17 -0.94
C VAL A 24 6.35 -11.80 -0.29
N SER A 25 6.93 -11.67 0.90
CA SER A 25 7.00 -10.39 1.60
C SER A 25 7.93 -9.42 0.87
N LEU A 26 7.46 -8.18 0.70
CA LEU A 26 8.25 -7.03 0.26
C LEU A 26 8.67 -6.15 1.45
N MET A 27 8.37 -6.58 2.68
CA MET A 27 8.87 -5.92 3.88
C MET A 27 10.35 -6.24 4.07
N PRO A 28 11.20 -5.22 4.34
CA PRO A 28 12.61 -5.43 4.62
C PRO A 28 12.82 -6.32 5.84
N LYS A 29 13.97 -7.00 5.91
CA LYS A 29 14.44 -7.65 7.16
C LYS A 29 15.29 -6.68 7.99
N LYS A 30 16.08 -5.85 7.32
CA LYS A 30 17.02 -4.90 7.94
C LYS A 30 16.93 -3.52 7.33
N ASP A 31 16.94 -3.42 6.00
CA ASP A 31 17.08 -2.17 5.27
C ASP A 31 16.09 -2.10 4.10
N ILE A 32 15.50 -0.93 3.89
CA ILE A 32 14.52 -0.67 2.82
C ILE A 32 15.11 -1.04 1.45
N SER A 33 16.39 -0.84 1.25
CA SER A 33 17.07 -1.15 -0.01
C SER A 33 17.08 -2.65 -0.37
N GLU A 34 16.66 -3.55 0.51
CA GLU A 34 16.55 -4.97 0.16
C GLU A 34 15.54 -5.21 -0.97
N HIS A 35 14.40 -4.53 -0.92
CA HIS A 35 13.30 -4.70 -1.88
C HIS A 35 12.98 -3.44 -2.68
N TRP A 36 13.43 -2.27 -2.22
CA TRP A 36 12.99 -0.99 -2.73
C TRP A 36 14.13 -0.08 -3.15
N THR A 37 13.84 0.82 -4.09
CA THR A 37 14.63 2.01 -4.41
C THR A 37 13.82 3.24 -4.14
N VAL A 38 14.46 4.30 -3.62
CA VAL A 38 13.80 5.59 -3.39
C VAL A 38 13.84 6.40 -4.68
N GLU A 39 12.71 6.92 -5.12
CA GLU A 39 12.59 7.72 -6.33
C GLU A 39 11.70 8.96 -6.11
N GLY A 40 11.76 9.90 -7.06
CA GLY A 40 11.09 11.18 -6.98
C GLY A 40 11.96 12.24 -6.33
N LYS A 41 11.35 13.16 -5.58
CA LYS A 41 12.07 14.24 -4.87
C LYS A 41 12.35 13.89 -3.40
N THR A 42 11.79 12.80 -2.91
CA THR A 42 11.99 12.35 -1.52
C THR A 42 13.39 11.82 -1.33
N PRO A 43 14.15 12.27 -0.33
CA PRO A 43 15.44 11.68 0.01
C PRO A 43 15.24 10.34 0.73
N SER A 44 16.28 9.51 0.76
CA SER A 44 16.25 8.21 1.46
C SER A 44 15.93 8.34 2.95
N GLU A 45 16.40 9.41 3.58
CA GLU A 45 16.21 9.72 5.00
C GLU A 45 14.75 10.01 5.38
N ALA A 46 13.90 10.35 4.40
CA ALA A 46 12.47 10.52 4.61
C ALA A 46 11.73 9.18 4.80
N TRP A 47 12.42 8.08 4.55
CA TRP A 47 11.88 6.73 4.69
C TRP A 47 12.59 5.99 5.80
N THR A 48 11.83 5.36 6.66
CA THR A 48 12.35 4.54 7.78
C THR A 48 11.68 3.18 7.79
N TYR A 49 12.39 2.18 8.33
CA TYR A 49 11.83 0.88 8.62
C TYR A 49 12.13 0.52 10.07
N GLN A 50 11.08 0.32 10.83
CA GLN A 50 11.19 -0.08 12.23
C GLN A 50 9.98 -0.94 12.62
N ASP A 51 10.20 -1.99 13.40
CA ASP A 51 9.17 -2.84 14.00
C ASP A 51 8.12 -3.35 12.99
N GLY A 52 8.57 -3.71 11.78
CA GLY A 52 7.70 -4.23 10.74
C GLY A 52 6.89 -3.16 10.00
N VAL A 53 7.21 -1.88 10.16
CA VAL A 53 6.55 -0.76 9.51
C VAL A 53 7.54 0.06 8.69
N ILE A 54 7.20 0.27 7.42
CA ILE A 54 7.83 1.29 6.57
C ILE A 54 7.08 2.60 6.80
N SER A 55 7.78 3.66 7.14
CA SER A 55 7.20 4.98 7.38
C SER A 55 7.84 6.01 6.49
N THR A 56 7.07 7.04 6.08
CA THR A 56 7.59 8.21 5.38
C THR A 56 7.04 9.48 6.00
N THR A 57 7.83 10.55 5.88
CA THR A 57 7.43 11.90 6.33
C THR A 57 6.35 12.54 5.45
N GLY A 58 6.07 11.95 4.28
CA GLY A 58 5.15 12.50 3.29
C GLY A 58 5.70 13.65 2.46
N GLN A 59 6.83 14.22 2.85
CA GLN A 59 7.47 15.36 2.18
C GLN A 59 9.00 15.20 2.14
N PRO A 60 9.63 15.66 1.05
CA PRO A 60 9.05 16.03 -0.25
C PRO A 60 8.45 14.82 -0.97
N ASN A 61 7.57 15.05 -1.95
CA ASN A 61 6.88 13.99 -2.68
C ASN A 61 7.85 13.04 -3.39
N GLY A 62 7.52 11.75 -3.34
CA GLY A 62 8.27 10.69 -4.00
C GLY A 62 7.66 9.32 -3.72
N PHE A 63 8.41 8.27 -3.92
CA PHE A 63 7.92 6.91 -3.73
C PHE A 63 9.05 5.89 -3.54
N LEU A 64 8.72 4.77 -2.90
CA LEU A 64 9.53 3.56 -2.98
C LEU A 64 9.09 2.76 -4.20
N ARG A 65 10.05 2.34 -5.02
CA ARG A 65 9.84 1.47 -6.18
C ARG A 65 10.39 0.08 -5.87
N SER A 66 9.61 -0.97 -6.09
CA SER A 66 10.11 -2.35 -6.00
C SER A 66 11.25 -2.59 -6.99
N LYS A 67 12.25 -3.38 -6.59
CA LYS A 67 13.36 -3.74 -7.50
C LYS A 67 12.94 -4.66 -8.62
N LYS A 68 11.91 -5.48 -8.40
CA LYS A 68 11.35 -6.40 -9.38
C LYS A 68 10.15 -5.77 -10.09
N THR A 69 9.95 -6.13 -11.35
CA THR A 69 8.75 -5.83 -12.14
C THR A 69 7.76 -7.01 -12.07
N TYR A 70 6.49 -6.71 -12.23
CA TYR A 70 5.39 -7.66 -12.14
C TYR A 70 4.37 -7.40 -13.26
N LYS A 71 3.78 -8.47 -13.78
CA LYS A 71 2.72 -8.42 -14.80
C LYS A 71 1.39 -8.87 -14.23
N ASN A 72 1.32 -10.14 -13.88
CA ASN A 72 0.15 -10.75 -13.25
C ASN A 72 0.48 -11.01 -11.78
N PHE A 73 -0.28 -10.43 -10.86
CA PHE A 73 0.02 -10.54 -9.43
C PHE A 73 -1.19 -10.22 -8.55
N ILE A 74 -1.09 -10.58 -7.29
CA ILE A 74 -1.90 -10.04 -6.20
C ILE A 74 -0.94 -9.32 -5.25
N LEU A 75 -1.14 -8.03 -5.05
CA LEU A 75 -0.44 -7.20 -4.05
C LEU A 75 -1.36 -7.01 -2.85
N ARG A 76 -0.88 -7.34 -1.66
CA ARG A 76 -1.52 -7.01 -0.39
C ARG A 76 -0.68 -5.99 0.34
N ALA A 77 -1.33 -5.02 0.96
CA ALA A 77 -0.66 -4.05 1.80
C ALA A 77 -1.64 -3.48 2.82
N GLU A 78 -1.12 -3.18 4.01
CA GLU A 78 -1.82 -2.35 4.97
C GLU A 78 -1.14 -0.99 5.05
N TRP A 79 -1.94 0.07 5.13
CA TRP A 79 -1.44 1.43 5.20
C TRP A 79 -2.32 2.29 6.09
N ARG A 80 -1.74 3.33 6.66
CA ARG A 80 -2.47 4.35 7.42
C ARG A 80 -1.75 5.68 7.36
N PHE A 81 -2.48 6.75 7.49
CA PHE A 81 -1.89 8.06 7.77
C PHE A 81 -1.54 8.18 9.25
N GLN A 82 -0.50 8.97 9.55
CA GLN A 82 -0.20 9.34 10.92
C GLN A 82 -1.35 10.19 11.49
N GLU A 83 -1.69 9.95 12.74
CA GLU A 83 -2.66 10.77 13.47
C GLU A 83 -2.23 12.23 13.59
N GLY A 84 -3.17 13.11 13.98
CA GLY A 84 -2.90 14.54 14.19
C GLY A 84 -3.18 15.41 12.97
N TRP A 85 -3.73 14.84 11.88
CA TRP A 85 -4.24 15.67 10.79
C TRP A 85 -5.59 16.28 11.18
N GLU A 86 -5.69 17.59 10.98
CA GLU A 86 -6.94 18.33 11.18
C GLU A 86 -7.37 18.94 9.85
N ALA A 87 -8.61 18.70 9.44
CA ALA A 87 -9.18 19.32 8.26
C ALA A 87 -9.13 20.84 8.40
N LYS A 88 -8.53 21.53 7.45
CA LYS A 88 -8.69 22.98 7.34
C LYS A 88 -10.16 23.27 7.14
N LYS A 89 -10.73 24.18 7.96
CA LYS A 89 -12.15 24.53 7.89
C LYS A 89 -12.58 24.82 6.46
N GLY A 90 -13.47 23.96 5.91
CA GLY A 90 -14.11 24.13 4.59
C GLY A 90 -13.33 23.55 3.42
N GLY A 91 -12.31 22.72 3.61
CA GLY A 91 -11.54 22.10 2.52
C GLY A 91 -11.67 20.57 2.48
N ASP A 92 -11.71 20.03 1.27
CA ASP A 92 -11.51 18.59 0.98
C ASP A 92 -10.02 18.22 0.93
N ASP A 93 -9.18 18.90 1.72
CA ASP A 93 -7.73 18.74 1.71
C ASP A 93 -7.30 17.56 2.61
N TRP A 94 -7.74 16.37 2.22
CA TRP A 94 -7.37 15.13 2.89
C TRP A 94 -5.91 14.74 2.57
N PRO A 95 -5.23 14.06 3.50
CA PRO A 95 -3.93 13.47 3.23
C PRO A 95 -3.94 12.55 2.02
N ASN A 96 -2.88 12.63 1.22
CA ASN A 96 -2.69 11.83 0.03
C ASN A 96 -1.55 10.84 0.20
N ALA A 97 -1.75 9.66 -0.33
CA ALA A 97 -0.82 8.58 -0.51
C ALA A 97 -1.45 7.58 -1.48
N GLY A 98 -0.74 6.53 -1.85
CA GLY A 98 -1.30 5.48 -2.69
C GLY A 98 -0.26 4.47 -3.13
N PHE A 99 -0.66 3.69 -4.11
CA PHE A 99 0.15 2.64 -4.68
C PHE A 99 0.21 2.83 -6.19
N PHE A 100 1.42 2.88 -6.76
CA PHE A 100 1.53 2.68 -8.20
C PHE A 100 1.68 1.20 -8.50
N ILE A 101 1.01 0.77 -9.54
CA ILE A 101 1.18 -0.54 -10.15
C ILE A 101 1.55 -0.38 -11.61
N HIS A 102 2.26 -1.37 -12.16
CA HIS A 102 2.82 -1.30 -13.52
C HIS A 102 3.67 -0.04 -13.75
N ALA A 103 4.40 0.40 -12.74
CA ALA A 103 5.20 1.62 -12.81
C ALA A 103 6.38 1.44 -13.76
N GLY A 104 6.40 2.26 -14.79
CA GLY A 104 7.43 2.33 -15.83
C GLY A 104 8.37 3.52 -15.64
N LYS A 105 8.73 4.15 -16.76
CA LYS A 105 9.60 5.34 -16.81
C LYS A 105 9.02 6.48 -15.98
N VAL A 106 9.90 7.20 -15.28
CA VAL A 106 9.52 8.40 -14.51
C VAL A 106 9.50 9.62 -15.43
N GLU A 107 8.41 10.37 -15.37
CA GLU A 107 8.23 11.64 -16.09
C GLU A 107 7.69 12.70 -15.13
N ASN A 108 8.41 13.83 -15.03
CA ASN A 108 8.05 14.94 -14.11
C ASN A 108 7.78 14.46 -12.67
N GLY A 109 8.66 13.60 -12.15
CA GLY A 109 8.66 13.14 -10.76
C GLY A 109 7.73 11.96 -10.44
N TRP A 110 6.89 11.50 -11.38
CA TRP A 110 5.98 10.37 -11.22
C TRP A 110 6.16 9.34 -12.34
N PRO A 111 5.94 8.04 -12.09
CA PRO A 111 6.05 7.02 -13.12
C PRO A 111 4.85 7.03 -14.07
N ILE A 112 5.06 6.63 -15.31
CA ILE A 112 3.96 6.18 -16.18
C ILE A 112 3.42 4.90 -15.54
N SER A 113 2.17 4.92 -15.04
CA SER A 113 1.64 3.86 -14.21
C SER A 113 0.12 3.91 -14.10
N LEU A 114 -0.45 2.94 -13.39
CA LEU A 114 -1.76 3.08 -12.78
C LEU A 114 -1.57 3.39 -11.29
N GLU A 115 -2.41 4.27 -10.77
CA GLU A 115 -2.49 4.58 -9.35
C GLU A 115 -3.72 3.95 -8.74
N VAL A 116 -3.51 3.18 -7.67
CA VAL A 116 -4.55 2.79 -6.73
C VAL A 116 -4.51 3.79 -5.59
N GLN A 117 -5.49 4.68 -5.59
CA GLN A 117 -5.51 5.87 -4.77
C GLN A 117 -5.69 5.55 -3.29
N GLY A 118 -4.84 6.14 -2.45
CA GLY A 118 -4.96 6.12 -1.00
C GLY A 118 -5.39 7.45 -0.40
N TYR A 119 -5.65 8.51 -1.21
CA TYR A 119 -6.25 9.76 -0.73
C TYR A 119 -7.46 9.45 0.12
N PHE A 120 -7.50 9.98 1.34
CA PHE A 120 -8.47 9.52 2.33
C PHE A 120 -9.93 9.60 1.86
N GLY A 121 -10.28 10.65 1.11
CA GLY A 121 -11.64 10.83 0.56
C GLY A 121 -11.98 9.95 -0.64
N GLU A 122 -10.98 9.42 -1.36
CA GLU A 122 -11.17 8.66 -2.62
C GLU A 122 -10.47 7.30 -2.63
N ALA A 123 -10.16 6.74 -1.48
CA ALA A 123 -9.46 5.46 -1.40
C ALA A 123 -10.15 4.38 -2.23
N GLY A 124 -9.37 3.63 -3.02
CA GLY A 124 -9.87 2.64 -3.95
C GLY A 124 -10.11 3.14 -5.37
N SER A 125 -10.01 4.45 -5.63
CA SER A 125 -10.00 4.97 -7.01
C SER A 125 -8.84 4.39 -7.80
N VAL A 126 -9.03 4.15 -9.10
CA VAL A 126 -7.97 3.68 -10.00
C VAL A 126 -7.96 4.56 -11.25
N PHE A 127 -6.78 5.03 -11.62
CA PHE A 127 -6.60 5.87 -12.80
C PHE A 127 -5.17 5.84 -13.33
N GLY A 128 -5.00 6.29 -14.58
CA GLY A 128 -3.69 6.39 -15.21
C GLY A 128 -2.93 7.64 -14.77
N VAL A 129 -1.63 7.50 -14.56
CA VAL A 129 -0.68 8.57 -14.23
C VAL A 129 0.34 8.69 -15.35
N ARG A 130 0.66 9.95 -15.78
CA ARG A 130 1.68 10.27 -16.80
C ARG A 130 1.53 9.50 -18.11
N GLY A 131 0.30 9.21 -18.53
CA GLY A 131 0.02 8.45 -19.75
C GLY A 131 -0.38 6.99 -19.53
N GLY A 132 -0.40 6.53 -18.28
CA GLY A 132 -1.05 5.27 -17.91
C GLY A 132 -2.54 5.30 -18.30
N LYS A 133 -3.12 4.14 -18.62
CA LYS A 133 -4.51 4.02 -19.06
C LYS A 133 -5.18 2.81 -18.43
N ILE A 134 -6.47 2.97 -18.14
CA ILE A 134 -7.37 1.89 -17.71
C ILE A 134 -8.79 2.26 -18.11
N THR A 135 -9.59 1.28 -18.51
CA THR A 135 -10.98 1.46 -18.92
C THR A 135 -11.92 0.89 -17.86
N GLY A 136 -13.04 1.54 -17.60
CA GLY A 136 -14.10 1.08 -16.69
C GLY A 136 -13.84 1.37 -15.21
N ALA A 137 -12.61 1.61 -14.80
CA ALA A 137 -12.29 2.01 -13.43
C ALA A 137 -12.90 3.37 -13.09
N LYS A 138 -13.21 3.57 -11.83
CA LYS A 138 -13.97 4.74 -11.33
C LYS A 138 -13.16 5.49 -10.27
N ARG A 139 -13.60 6.73 -10.00
CA ARG A 139 -13.17 7.50 -8.83
C ARG A 139 -14.23 7.42 -7.73
N GLY A 140 -13.77 7.35 -6.45
CA GLY A 140 -14.61 7.27 -5.27
C GLY A 140 -15.32 8.56 -4.88
N PRO A 141 -15.92 8.60 -3.72
CA PRO A 141 -15.75 7.64 -2.60
C PRO A 141 -16.53 6.33 -2.79
N PHE A 142 -15.90 5.19 -2.40
CA PHE A 142 -16.49 3.86 -2.58
C PHE A 142 -16.99 3.24 -1.29
N VAL A 143 -16.41 3.58 -0.16
CA VAL A 143 -16.73 2.98 1.14
C VAL A 143 -17.20 4.09 2.07
N LYS A 144 -18.48 4.04 2.41
CA LYS A 144 -19.13 5.06 3.26
C LYS A 144 -18.65 4.95 4.72
N ASP A 145 -18.44 3.73 5.20
CA ASP A 145 -18.13 3.45 6.61
C ASP A 145 -16.69 2.92 6.73
N ARG A 146 -15.72 3.70 6.23
CA ARG A 146 -14.29 3.39 6.44
C ARG A 146 -13.91 3.57 7.92
N PRO A 147 -12.90 2.83 8.39
CA PRO A 147 -12.30 3.09 9.69
C PRO A 147 -11.91 4.57 9.85
N PRO A 148 -11.92 5.11 11.08
CA PRO A 148 -11.51 6.47 11.34
C PRO A 148 -10.11 6.77 10.80
N PHE A 149 -9.84 8.05 10.50
CA PHE A 149 -8.51 8.52 10.13
C PHE A 149 -7.45 8.04 11.13
N GLY A 150 -6.30 7.59 10.63
CA GLY A 150 -5.22 6.99 11.43
C GLY A 150 -5.35 5.48 11.66
N SER A 151 -6.50 4.88 11.36
CA SER A 151 -6.67 3.43 11.38
C SER A 151 -6.00 2.76 10.17
N TRP A 152 -5.62 1.50 10.32
CA TRP A 152 -5.09 0.71 9.23
C TRP A 152 -6.19 0.33 8.24
N ASP A 153 -5.99 0.70 6.98
CA ASP A 153 -6.72 0.17 5.83
C ASP A 153 -5.91 -0.95 5.17
N ARG A 154 -6.61 -1.88 4.52
CA ARG A 154 -5.99 -2.98 3.79
C ARG A 154 -6.43 -2.99 2.35
N TYR A 155 -5.45 -2.97 1.45
CA TYR A 155 -5.66 -3.27 0.04
C TYR A 155 -5.29 -4.72 -0.30
N GLU A 156 -6.09 -5.28 -1.20
CA GLU A 156 -5.71 -6.37 -2.07
C GLU A 156 -5.95 -5.89 -3.50
N ILE A 157 -4.86 -5.84 -4.28
CA ILE A 157 -4.86 -5.35 -5.66
C ILE A 157 -4.48 -6.53 -6.55
N GLU A 158 -5.44 -7.04 -7.31
CA GLU A 158 -5.20 -8.06 -8.32
C GLU A 158 -4.99 -7.41 -9.68
N SER A 159 -3.90 -7.80 -10.35
CA SER A 159 -3.64 -7.53 -11.76
C SER A 159 -3.52 -8.86 -12.49
N LYS A 160 -4.42 -9.11 -13.43
CA LYS A 160 -4.38 -10.31 -14.26
C LYS A 160 -4.82 -10.01 -15.68
N ASP A 161 -3.94 -10.29 -16.65
CA ASP A 161 -4.18 -10.12 -18.09
C ASP A 161 -4.75 -8.74 -18.45
N GLY A 162 -4.21 -7.69 -17.82
CA GLY A 162 -4.64 -6.32 -18.02
C GLY A 162 -5.95 -5.93 -17.32
N ASN A 163 -6.52 -6.84 -16.53
CA ASN A 163 -7.65 -6.56 -15.65
C ASN A 163 -7.13 -6.20 -14.26
N ILE A 164 -7.69 -5.15 -13.68
CA ILE A 164 -7.36 -4.71 -12.32
C ILE A 164 -8.60 -4.83 -11.46
N THR A 165 -8.47 -5.47 -10.30
CA THR A 165 -9.50 -5.52 -9.25
C THR A 165 -8.90 -4.97 -7.96
N VAL A 166 -9.59 -4.05 -7.33
CA VAL A 166 -9.19 -3.45 -6.05
C VAL A 166 -10.19 -3.81 -4.97
N THR A 167 -9.69 -4.44 -3.92
CA THR A 167 -10.43 -4.76 -2.70
C THR A 167 -9.90 -3.88 -1.57
N LEU A 168 -10.78 -3.13 -0.92
CA LEU A 168 -10.49 -2.31 0.25
C LEU A 168 -11.20 -2.89 1.47
N ASN A 169 -10.45 -3.26 2.50
CA ASN A 169 -10.98 -3.84 3.75
C ASN A 169 -11.93 -5.05 3.51
N GLY A 170 -11.62 -5.87 2.51
CA GLY A 170 -12.39 -7.07 2.17
C GLY A 170 -13.58 -6.83 1.21
N ILE A 171 -13.81 -5.58 0.77
CA ILE A 171 -14.88 -5.21 -0.15
C ILE A 171 -14.27 -4.87 -1.52
N VAL A 172 -14.72 -5.50 -2.60
CA VAL A 172 -14.35 -5.11 -3.96
C VAL A 172 -14.94 -3.74 -4.24
N VAL A 173 -14.09 -2.74 -4.42
CA VAL A 173 -14.50 -1.34 -4.60
C VAL A 173 -14.32 -0.85 -6.03
N ASN A 174 -13.41 -1.44 -6.80
CA ASN A 174 -13.11 -0.96 -8.15
C ASN A 174 -12.64 -2.09 -9.07
N GLN A 175 -12.97 -1.96 -10.34
CA GLN A 175 -12.50 -2.85 -11.38
C GLN A 175 -12.29 -2.07 -12.66
N GLY A 176 -11.27 -2.48 -13.45
CA GLY A 176 -10.96 -1.90 -14.73
C GLY A 176 -10.24 -2.88 -15.64
N THR A 177 -10.18 -2.57 -16.94
CA THR A 177 -9.59 -3.42 -17.98
C THR A 177 -8.66 -2.62 -18.87
N GLY A 178 -7.81 -3.31 -19.64
CA GLY A 178 -6.91 -2.66 -20.59
C GLY A 178 -5.83 -1.83 -19.89
N ALA A 179 -5.30 -2.34 -18.78
CA ALA A 179 -4.23 -1.70 -18.02
C ALA A 179 -3.00 -1.42 -18.91
N PHE A 180 -2.57 -0.16 -18.95
CA PHE A 180 -1.34 0.27 -19.61
C PHE A 180 -0.54 1.19 -18.66
N PRO A 181 0.77 0.93 -18.46
CA PRO A 181 1.59 -0.16 -19.02
C PRO A 181 1.06 -1.55 -18.64
N PRO A 182 1.38 -2.62 -19.40
CA PRO A 182 0.89 -3.97 -19.14
C PRO A 182 1.65 -4.69 -18.01
N GLU A 183 2.80 -4.14 -17.62
CA GLU A 183 3.67 -4.64 -16.54
C GLU A 183 4.55 -3.51 -16.02
N GLY A 184 5.16 -3.68 -14.86
CA GLY A 184 6.08 -2.73 -14.25
C GLY A 184 6.28 -2.98 -12.77
N ASN A 185 6.87 -2.00 -12.10
CA ASN A 185 7.12 -2.08 -10.67
C ASN A 185 5.84 -1.76 -9.88
N VAL A 186 5.79 -2.21 -8.63
CA VAL A 186 4.85 -1.69 -7.63
C VAL A 186 5.55 -0.63 -6.79
N CYS A 187 4.80 0.40 -6.35
CA CYS A 187 5.39 1.50 -5.59
C CYS A 187 4.50 1.88 -4.41
N LEU A 188 5.14 2.41 -3.36
CA LEU A 188 4.49 3.02 -2.19
C LEU A 188 4.74 4.52 -2.25
N GLN A 189 3.68 5.34 -2.21
CA GLN A 189 3.81 6.80 -2.34
C GLN A 189 4.18 7.50 -1.02
N SER A 190 4.83 8.64 -1.16
CA SER A 190 5.04 9.68 -0.15
C SER A 190 4.52 10.99 -0.75
N GLU A 191 3.32 11.44 -0.34
CA GLU A 191 2.65 12.58 -0.96
C GLU A 191 1.86 13.43 0.03
N GLY A 192 2.56 14.34 0.67
CA GLY A 192 1.95 15.42 1.44
C GLY A 192 1.82 15.18 2.94
N TRP A 193 1.56 13.97 3.41
CA TRP A 193 1.37 13.65 4.82
C TRP A 193 2.13 12.39 5.23
N PRO A 194 2.59 12.28 6.49
CA PRO A 194 3.23 11.07 6.98
C PRO A 194 2.31 9.86 6.84
N VAL A 195 2.83 8.80 6.23
CA VAL A 195 2.12 7.56 6.01
C VAL A 195 2.96 6.36 6.41
N HIS A 196 2.31 5.32 6.90
CA HIS A 196 2.87 4.07 7.37
C HIS A 196 2.36 2.93 6.50
N TYR A 197 3.24 1.98 6.16
CA TYR A 197 2.95 0.78 5.39
C TYR A 197 3.44 -0.45 6.15
N ARG A 198 2.65 -1.52 6.18
CA ARG A 198 3.05 -2.81 6.74
C ARG A 198 2.40 -3.95 5.98
N ASN A 199 2.85 -5.18 6.24
CA ASN A 199 2.29 -6.40 5.63
C ASN A 199 2.22 -6.28 4.10
N VAL A 200 3.24 -5.65 3.49
CA VAL A 200 3.34 -5.54 2.03
C VAL A 200 3.87 -6.86 1.50
N GLU A 201 3.04 -7.56 0.76
CA GLU A 201 3.35 -8.87 0.19
C GLU A 201 2.77 -9.01 -1.20
N ILE A 202 3.43 -9.79 -2.04
CA ILE A 202 3.02 -9.99 -3.43
C ILE A 202 3.04 -11.47 -3.80
N LYS A 203 2.05 -11.90 -4.59
CA LYS A 203 1.98 -13.21 -5.21
C LYS A 203 1.92 -13.03 -6.71
N GLU A 204 2.87 -13.64 -7.43
CA GLU A 204 2.80 -13.69 -8.89
C GLU A 204 1.77 -14.73 -9.31
N LEU A 205 1.04 -14.40 -10.37
CA LEU A 205 0.04 -15.26 -11.01
C LEU A 205 0.55 -15.69 -12.39
N ASP A 206 0.13 -16.87 -12.82
CA ASP A 206 0.41 -17.42 -14.15
C ASP A 206 -0.37 -16.66 -15.24
#